data_7a1e2dcee7f49e7f80ae782ebee65c81
#
_entry.id   7a1e2dcee7f49e7f80ae782ebee65c81
#
_cell.length_a   1.000
_cell.length_b   1.000
_cell.length_c   1.000
_cell.angle_alpha   90.00
_cell.angle_beta   90.00
_cell.angle_gamma   90.00
#
_symmetry.space_group_name_H-M   'P 1'
#
loop_
_entity.id
_entity.type
_entity.pdbx_description
1 polymer ?
#
loop_
_entity_poly.entity_id
_entity_poly.type
_entity_poly.pdbx_seq_one_letter_code
_entity_poly.pdbx_strand_id
1 'polypeptide(L)'
;MKLKQSVPTLIKEYLIITLACFSFGIAWECFMIPNGMSAGGMMGLCTVIQYATNGLIQAQYSYFVINALLIVVAVMAMGIGFGFKTIYCIVVSSIAMGILENIPALHCTPGMFFYVEETVLIPLIAGAFEAVGIGLVIRYGGSTGGTDIVALMINRYWPVSLSSAFLVSDLIVCSLLLFLPEKNFSDMCYGLEELVTFSLMIDFVVGGKKSSYQLMVFSNSYDRIADHIINEMERGVTVLKAQGWFTKSEKNVLLLLISKKELPEVTRVIKEIDPRSFMSVSPVGGVYGEGFEEIKTTVTLGKRNKKGNEKLS
;
A
#
# COMPACT_ATOMS: atom_id res chain seq x y z
N MET A 1 -15.56 9.99 -20.21
CA MET A 1 -16.78 10.15 -19.41
C MET A 1 -16.36 9.95 -17.96
N LYS A 2 -16.32 11.00 -17.12
CA LYS A 2 -16.05 10.84 -15.68
C LYS A 2 -17.29 10.17 -15.10
N LEU A 3 -17.19 8.90 -14.70
CA LEU A 3 -18.21 8.28 -13.84
C LEU A 3 -18.31 9.14 -12.59
N LYS A 4 -19.45 9.82 -12.41
CA LYS A 4 -19.77 10.55 -11.18
C LYS A 4 -19.78 9.50 -10.07
N GLN A 5 -18.73 9.47 -9.22
CA GLN A 5 -18.80 8.67 -8.00
C GLN A 5 -20.05 9.08 -7.25
N SER A 6 -20.81 8.10 -6.75
CA SER A 6 -21.98 8.40 -5.95
C SER A 6 -21.53 9.12 -4.67
N VAL A 7 -22.30 10.12 -4.24
CA VAL A 7 -21.99 10.90 -3.03
C VAL A 7 -21.68 10.01 -1.80
N PRO A 8 -22.44 8.92 -1.54
CA PRO A 8 -22.14 8.02 -0.41
C PRO A 8 -20.77 7.32 -0.54
N THR A 9 -20.32 7.02 -1.75
CA THR A 9 -18.98 6.42 -1.96
C THR A 9 -17.88 7.42 -1.63
N LEU A 10 -18.05 8.68 -2.02
CA LEU A 10 -17.09 9.75 -1.71
C LEU A 10 -17.00 10.00 -0.19
N ILE A 11 -18.14 10.09 0.49
CA ILE A 11 -18.18 10.26 1.96
C ILE A 11 -17.45 9.09 2.65
N LYS A 12 -17.69 7.87 2.22
CA LYS A 12 -17.02 6.68 2.76
C LYS A 12 -15.50 6.74 2.54
N GLU A 13 -15.04 7.15 1.36
CA GLU A 13 -13.61 7.32 1.07
C GLU A 13 -12.95 8.32 2.03
N TYR A 14 -13.53 9.52 2.17
CA TYR A 14 -12.98 10.56 3.05
C TYR A 14 -13.03 10.17 4.53
N LEU A 15 -14.06 9.45 4.97
CA LEU A 15 -14.13 8.92 6.33
C LEU A 15 -13.00 7.92 6.61
N ILE A 16 -12.73 7.00 5.67
CA ILE A 16 -11.62 6.04 5.82
C ILE A 16 -10.28 6.77 5.82
N ILE A 17 -10.09 7.76 4.95
CA ILE A 17 -8.88 8.59 4.91
C ILE A 17 -8.69 9.31 6.25
N THR A 18 -9.75 9.87 6.82
CA THR A 18 -9.68 10.53 8.13
C THR A 18 -9.24 9.58 9.24
N LEU A 19 -9.86 8.39 9.33
CA LEU A 19 -9.45 7.36 10.29
C LEU A 19 -8.00 6.91 10.08
N ALA A 20 -7.56 6.82 8.82
CA ALA A 20 -6.19 6.50 8.47
C ALA A 20 -5.20 7.58 8.93
N CYS A 21 -5.55 8.86 8.78
CA CYS A 21 -4.74 9.97 9.29
C CYS A 21 -4.66 9.97 10.83
N PHE A 22 -5.72 9.58 11.52
CA PHE A 22 -5.67 9.38 12.97
C PHE A 22 -4.80 8.19 13.36
N SER A 23 -4.83 7.08 12.60
CA SER A 23 -3.92 5.95 12.83
C SER A 23 -2.44 6.37 12.72
N PHE A 24 -2.12 7.18 11.71
CA PHE A 24 -0.79 7.79 11.56
C PHE A 24 -0.43 8.67 12.78
N GLY A 25 -1.34 9.55 13.20
CA GLY A 25 -1.15 10.40 14.38
C GLY A 25 -0.92 9.60 15.66
N ILE A 26 -1.65 8.48 15.86
CA ILE A 26 -1.47 7.59 17.01
C ILE A 26 -0.06 6.98 17.03
N ALA A 27 0.46 6.55 15.89
CA ALA A 27 1.81 6.00 15.80
C ALA A 27 2.85 6.97 16.40
N TRP A 28 2.76 8.23 16.03
CA TRP A 28 3.74 9.25 16.39
C TRP A 28 3.46 9.90 17.74
N GLU A 29 2.27 10.46 17.96
CA GLU A 29 1.96 11.22 19.16
C GLU A 29 1.67 10.34 20.39
N CYS A 30 1.17 9.12 20.19
CA CYS A 30 0.87 8.25 21.32
C CYS A 30 2.02 7.30 21.65
N PHE A 31 2.82 6.87 20.66
CA PHE A 31 3.87 5.87 20.86
C PHE A 31 5.29 6.41 20.74
N MET A 32 5.66 7.02 19.60
CA MET A 32 7.06 7.37 19.32
C MET A 32 7.52 8.60 20.10
N ILE A 33 6.84 9.73 19.95
CA ILE A 33 7.26 11.02 20.55
C ILE A 33 7.29 11.00 22.07
N PRO A 34 6.26 10.45 22.78
CA PRO A 34 6.29 10.41 24.25
C PRO A 34 7.43 9.58 24.84
N ASN A 35 7.95 8.62 24.07
CA ASN A 35 9.10 7.79 24.47
C ASN A 35 10.43 8.31 23.93
N GLY A 36 10.46 9.53 23.37
CA GLY A 36 11.66 10.11 22.83
C GLY A 36 12.22 9.39 21.60
N MET A 37 11.40 8.56 20.96
CA MET A 37 11.79 7.79 19.77
C MET A 37 11.54 8.56 18.50
N SER A 38 12.26 8.23 17.45
CA SER A 38 12.06 8.71 16.09
C SER A 38 12.42 7.60 15.11
N ALA A 39 11.82 7.65 13.94
CA ALA A 39 12.07 6.71 12.86
C ALA A 39 12.45 7.44 11.58
N GLY A 40 12.23 6.80 10.44
CA GLY A 40 12.43 7.38 9.13
C GLY A 40 11.34 8.37 8.71
N GLY A 41 11.28 8.63 7.42
CA GLY A 41 10.26 9.44 6.80
C GLY A 41 10.34 10.94 7.10
N MET A 42 9.35 11.65 6.57
CA MET A 42 9.26 13.11 6.80
C MET A 42 8.94 13.43 8.26
N MET A 43 8.10 12.61 8.90
CA MET A 43 7.77 12.81 10.30
C MET A 43 9.01 12.56 11.17
N GLY A 44 9.82 11.54 10.85
CA GLY A 44 11.13 11.33 11.48
C GLY A 44 12.04 12.55 11.36
N LEU A 45 12.13 13.16 10.18
CA LEU A 45 12.87 14.40 10.00
C LEU A 45 12.30 15.54 10.88
N CYS A 46 10.98 15.65 10.99
CA CYS A 46 10.33 16.66 11.84
C CYS A 46 10.58 16.43 13.33
N THR A 47 10.64 15.18 13.79
CA THR A 47 11.01 14.85 15.17
C THR A 47 12.48 15.12 15.45
N VAL A 48 13.37 14.87 14.48
CA VAL A 48 14.78 15.29 14.57
C VAL A 48 14.88 16.82 14.76
N ILE A 49 14.11 17.60 14.01
CA ILE A 49 14.04 19.07 14.18
C ILE A 49 13.51 19.43 15.57
N GLN A 50 12.47 18.75 16.05
CA GLN A 50 11.91 18.98 17.39
C GLN A 50 12.95 18.69 18.48
N TYR A 51 13.68 17.60 18.41
CA TYR A 51 14.72 17.26 19.39
C TYR A 51 15.92 18.19 19.30
N ALA A 52 16.38 18.53 18.09
CA ALA A 52 17.50 19.48 17.88
C ALA A 52 17.17 20.89 18.41
N THR A 53 15.90 21.28 18.47
CA THR A 53 15.44 22.57 18.98
C THR A 53 14.96 22.52 20.42
N ASN A 54 15.15 21.39 21.14
CA ASN A 54 14.66 21.17 22.50
C ASN A 54 13.15 21.44 22.65
N GLY A 55 12.36 21.04 21.65
CA GLY A 55 10.91 21.20 21.63
C GLY A 55 10.39 22.59 21.25
N LEU A 56 11.30 23.53 20.89
CA LEU A 56 10.86 24.88 20.45
C LEU A 56 10.01 24.84 19.18
N ILE A 57 10.37 23.94 18.25
CA ILE A 57 9.61 23.67 17.02
C ILE A 57 9.04 22.27 17.13
N GLN A 58 7.72 22.17 17.39
CA GLN A 58 7.04 20.89 17.45
C GLN A 58 6.96 20.24 16.06
N ALA A 59 7.03 18.90 16.01
CA ALA A 59 7.10 18.12 14.78
C ALA A 59 5.93 18.39 13.83
N GLN A 60 4.73 18.58 14.36
CA GLN A 60 3.53 18.89 13.58
C GLN A 60 3.61 20.19 12.78
N TYR A 61 4.28 21.23 13.31
CA TYR A 61 4.42 22.50 12.60
C TYR A 61 5.45 22.40 11.46
N SER A 62 6.60 21.79 11.72
CA SER A 62 7.60 21.53 10.68
C SER A 62 7.05 20.60 9.60
N TYR A 63 6.30 19.56 9.99
CA TYR A 63 5.58 18.66 9.08
C TYR A 63 4.63 19.42 8.15
N PHE A 64 3.80 20.31 8.70
CA PHE A 64 2.88 21.10 7.89
C PHE A 64 3.61 22.01 6.90
N VAL A 65 4.63 22.75 7.35
CA VAL A 65 5.39 23.69 6.52
C VAL A 65 6.14 22.97 5.39
N ILE A 66 6.84 21.89 5.70
CA ILE A 66 7.59 21.13 4.69
C ILE A 66 6.65 20.52 3.67
N ASN A 67 5.52 19.97 4.11
CA ASN A 67 4.55 19.39 3.22
C ASN A 67 3.84 20.41 2.32
N ALA A 68 3.68 21.65 2.77
CA ALA A 68 3.16 22.72 1.91
C ALA A 68 4.04 22.94 0.67
N LEU A 69 5.36 22.82 0.81
CA LEU A 69 6.30 22.89 -0.31
C LEU A 69 6.23 21.64 -1.19
N LEU A 70 6.14 20.44 -0.59
CA LEU A 70 6.08 19.19 -1.33
C LEU A 70 4.78 18.99 -2.12
N ILE A 71 3.68 19.60 -1.72
CA ILE A 71 2.42 19.57 -2.47
C ILE A 71 2.61 20.11 -3.89
N VAL A 72 3.40 21.17 -4.06
CA VAL A 72 3.67 21.73 -5.39
C VAL A 72 4.28 20.67 -6.29
N VAL A 73 5.28 19.94 -5.77
CA VAL A 73 5.96 18.84 -6.49
C VAL A 73 4.97 17.70 -6.77
N ALA A 74 4.15 17.34 -5.79
CA ALA A 74 3.14 16.28 -5.92
C ALA A 74 2.11 16.61 -7.02
N VAL A 75 1.61 17.83 -7.08
CA VAL A 75 0.65 18.26 -8.10
C VAL A 75 1.28 18.24 -9.50
N MET A 76 2.53 18.66 -9.63
CA MET A 76 3.24 18.63 -10.91
C MET A 76 3.48 17.20 -11.40
N ALA A 77 3.84 16.27 -10.52
CA ALA A 77 4.17 14.89 -10.87
C ALA A 77 2.95 13.98 -11.03
N MET A 78 1.95 14.11 -10.15
CA MET A 78 0.82 13.18 -10.02
C MET A 78 -0.51 13.75 -10.52
N GLY A 79 -0.58 15.07 -10.72
CA GLY A 79 -1.75 15.77 -11.20
C GLY A 79 -2.65 16.33 -10.08
N ILE A 80 -3.56 17.25 -10.48
CA ILE A 80 -4.39 18.04 -9.55
C ILE A 80 -5.30 17.16 -8.66
N GLY A 81 -5.83 16.05 -9.19
CA GLY A 81 -6.73 15.17 -8.42
C GLY A 81 -6.04 14.49 -7.23
N PHE A 82 -4.77 14.13 -7.38
CA PHE A 82 -3.92 13.63 -6.30
C PHE A 82 -3.64 14.74 -5.27
N GLY A 83 -3.35 15.95 -5.76
CA GLY A 83 -3.04 17.10 -4.92
C GLY A 83 -4.16 17.43 -3.93
N PHE A 84 -5.43 17.45 -4.35
CA PHE A 84 -6.55 17.74 -3.45
C PHE A 84 -6.68 16.74 -2.30
N LYS A 85 -6.56 15.43 -2.59
CA LYS A 85 -6.60 14.40 -1.54
C LYS A 85 -5.40 14.50 -0.61
N THR A 86 -4.22 14.79 -1.15
CA THR A 86 -2.99 14.98 -0.37
C THR A 86 -3.08 16.19 0.55
N ILE A 87 -3.59 17.33 0.08
CA ILE A 87 -3.84 18.50 0.92
C ILE A 87 -4.78 18.14 2.09
N TYR A 88 -5.88 17.44 1.77
CA TYR A 88 -6.81 16.99 2.80
C TYR A 88 -6.11 16.09 3.84
N CYS A 89 -5.33 15.11 3.40
CA CYS A 89 -4.61 14.20 4.30
C CYS A 89 -3.62 14.96 5.20
N ILE A 90 -2.83 15.88 4.64
CA ILE A 90 -1.85 16.65 5.41
C ILE A 90 -2.53 17.50 6.48
N VAL A 91 -3.62 18.21 6.12
CA VAL A 91 -4.38 19.02 7.07
C VAL A 91 -4.98 18.14 8.17
N VAL A 92 -5.62 17.03 7.80
CA VAL A 92 -6.27 16.12 8.77
C VAL A 92 -5.22 15.44 9.66
N SER A 93 -4.08 15.00 9.12
CA SER A 93 -2.99 14.42 9.92
C SER A 93 -2.42 15.43 10.91
N SER A 94 -2.18 16.69 10.48
CA SER A 94 -1.69 17.74 11.37
C SER A 94 -2.68 18.04 12.50
N ILE A 95 -3.98 18.07 12.19
CA ILE A 95 -5.04 18.27 13.20
C ILE A 95 -5.10 17.05 14.14
N ALA A 96 -5.03 15.83 13.60
CA ALA A 96 -5.08 14.61 14.39
C ALA A 96 -3.91 14.55 15.38
N MET A 97 -2.68 14.84 14.92
CA MET A 97 -1.50 14.92 15.79
C MET A 97 -1.67 15.98 16.87
N GLY A 98 -2.11 17.20 16.52
CA GLY A 98 -2.35 18.25 17.52
C GLY A 98 -3.44 17.91 18.52
N ILE A 99 -4.47 17.16 18.16
CA ILE A 99 -5.48 16.66 19.11
C ILE A 99 -4.85 15.60 20.04
N LEU A 100 -4.13 14.62 19.48
CA LEU A 100 -3.56 13.50 20.24
C LEU A 100 -2.45 13.97 21.19
N GLU A 101 -1.63 14.93 20.81
CA GLU A 101 -0.65 15.58 21.70
C GLU A 101 -1.30 16.10 22.97
N ASN A 102 -2.50 16.68 22.86
CA ASN A 102 -3.23 17.26 23.99
C ASN A 102 -4.07 16.24 24.80
N ILE A 103 -3.94 14.94 24.52
CA ILE A 103 -4.62 13.87 25.28
C ILE A 103 -3.56 12.93 25.90
N PRO A 104 -2.88 13.32 26.99
CA PRO A 104 -1.84 12.50 27.62
C PRO A 104 -2.32 11.11 28.06
N ALA A 105 -3.63 10.95 28.31
CA ALA A 105 -4.22 9.66 28.65
C ALA A 105 -4.04 8.57 27.57
N LEU A 106 -3.79 8.96 26.32
CA LEU A 106 -3.53 8.05 25.19
C LEU A 106 -2.03 7.84 24.92
N HIS A 107 -1.14 8.53 25.62
CA HIS A 107 0.30 8.37 25.41
C HIS A 107 0.79 7.04 25.98
N CYS A 108 1.79 6.43 25.35
CA CYS A 108 2.44 5.21 25.82
C CYS A 108 3.44 5.55 26.95
N THR A 109 2.89 5.98 28.10
CA THR A 109 3.66 6.32 29.30
C THR A 109 3.05 5.62 30.52
N PRO A 110 3.83 5.39 31.62
CA PRO A 110 3.37 4.65 32.77
C PRO A 110 2.03 5.16 33.33
N GLY A 111 1.08 4.24 33.50
CA GLY A 111 -0.25 4.54 34.04
C GLY A 111 -1.29 5.04 33.04
N MET A 112 -0.96 5.16 31.76
CA MET A 112 -1.85 5.59 30.70
C MET A 112 -2.44 4.42 29.89
N PHE A 113 -3.42 4.69 29.04
CA PHE A 113 -4.20 3.64 28.34
C PHE A 113 -3.35 2.77 27.39
N PHE A 114 -2.44 3.38 26.62
CA PHE A 114 -1.57 2.65 25.69
C PHE A 114 -0.23 2.24 26.31
N TYR A 115 -0.09 2.28 27.63
CA TYR A 115 1.18 1.93 28.28
C TYR A 115 1.61 0.50 27.92
N VAL A 116 2.86 0.39 27.48
CA VAL A 116 3.55 -0.87 27.18
C VAL A 116 4.84 -0.88 28.00
N GLU A 117 5.03 -1.90 28.81
CA GLU A 117 6.20 -2.01 29.70
C GLU A 117 7.49 -2.27 28.91
N GLU A 118 7.41 -3.14 27.89
CA GLU A 118 8.54 -3.54 27.06
C GLU A 118 8.81 -2.51 25.96
N THR A 119 9.85 -1.73 26.11
CA THR A 119 10.23 -0.64 25.19
C THR A 119 10.35 -1.09 23.73
N VAL A 120 10.83 -2.31 23.49
CA VAL A 120 10.96 -2.93 22.15
C VAL A 120 9.61 -3.08 21.43
N LEU A 121 8.50 -3.22 22.13
CA LEU A 121 7.19 -3.34 21.51
C LEU A 121 6.64 -2.01 20.99
N ILE A 122 7.16 -0.88 21.47
CA ILE A 122 6.66 0.45 21.12
C ILE A 122 6.84 0.74 19.61
N PRO A 123 8.05 0.62 19.04
CA PRO A 123 8.25 0.85 17.59
C PRO A 123 7.53 -0.19 16.73
N LEU A 124 7.38 -1.43 17.17
CA LEU A 124 6.60 -2.44 16.42
C LEU A 124 5.12 -2.03 16.30
N ILE A 125 4.52 -1.58 17.41
CA ILE A 125 3.14 -1.13 17.42
C ILE A 125 2.99 0.16 16.60
N ALA A 126 3.90 1.10 16.78
CA ALA A 126 3.92 2.35 16.02
C ALA A 126 4.00 2.10 14.51
N GLY A 127 4.96 1.29 14.05
CA GLY A 127 5.10 0.93 12.63
C GLY A 127 3.87 0.24 12.04
N ALA A 128 3.17 -0.56 12.84
CA ALA A 128 1.91 -1.16 12.42
C ALA A 128 0.80 -0.11 12.23
N PHE A 129 0.62 0.81 13.18
CA PHE A 129 -0.35 1.92 13.05
C PHE A 129 0.00 2.85 11.89
N GLU A 130 1.27 3.16 11.71
CA GLU A 130 1.76 4.00 10.62
C GLU A 130 1.50 3.34 9.26
N ALA A 131 1.84 2.06 9.10
CA ALA A 131 1.59 1.32 7.86
C ALA A 131 0.11 1.25 7.50
N VAL A 132 -0.78 1.08 8.48
CA VAL A 132 -2.23 1.14 8.28
C VAL A 132 -2.66 2.54 7.85
N GLY A 133 -2.17 3.58 8.54
CA GLY A 133 -2.46 4.97 8.23
C GLY A 133 -2.05 5.35 6.81
N ILE A 134 -0.76 5.30 6.53
CA ILE A 134 -0.17 5.67 5.22
C ILE A 134 -0.70 4.75 4.12
N GLY A 135 -0.75 3.44 4.36
CA GLY A 135 -1.20 2.47 3.37
C GLY A 135 -2.65 2.66 2.92
N LEU A 136 -3.57 2.97 3.85
CA LEU A 136 -4.96 3.28 3.50
C LEU A 136 -5.05 4.61 2.74
N VAL A 137 -4.33 5.64 3.14
CA VAL A 137 -4.29 6.92 2.42
C VAL A 137 -3.83 6.72 0.98
N ILE A 138 -2.72 5.99 0.77
CA ILE A 138 -2.19 5.67 -0.57
C ILE A 138 -3.21 4.86 -1.39
N ARG A 139 -3.83 3.85 -0.80
CA ARG A 139 -4.83 3.01 -1.46
C ARG A 139 -6.03 3.80 -1.98
N TYR A 140 -6.41 4.86 -1.27
CA TYR A 140 -7.49 5.76 -1.70
C TYR A 140 -7.00 6.94 -2.55
N GLY A 141 -5.74 6.91 -2.99
CA GLY A 141 -5.15 7.84 -3.96
C GLY A 141 -4.82 9.21 -3.37
N GLY A 142 -4.47 9.26 -2.09
CA GLY A 142 -3.87 10.39 -1.40
C GLY A 142 -2.41 10.09 -1.00
N SER A 143 -1.82 11.00 -0.25
CA SER A 143 -0.54 10.86 0.44
C SER A 143 -0.61 11.68 1.73
N THR A 144 0.06 11.21 2.77
CA THR A 144 0.22 12.02 4.01
C THR A 144 1.25 13.12 3.82
N GLY A 145 1.94 13.13 2.67
CA GLY A 145 3.00 14.08 2.38
C GLY A 145 4.39 13.49 2.66
N GLY A 146 5.42 14.31 2.44
CA GLY A 146 6.78 13.91 2.78
C GLY A 146 7.38 12.83 1.88
N THR A 147 8.05 11.86 2.49
CA THR A 147 8.70 10.76 1.78
C THR A 147 7.72 9.88 1.01
N ASP A 148 6.44 9.86 1.37
CA ASP A 148 5.38 9.18 0.61
C ASP A 148 5.33 9.66 -0.84
N ILE A 149 5.43 10.97 -1.06
CA ILE A 149 5.41 11.57 -2.41
C ILE A 149 6.59 11.05 -3.20
N VAL A 150 7.77 11.02 -2.58
CA VAL A 150 8.99 10.51 -3.19
C VAL A 150 8.86 9.01 -3.51
N ALA A 151 8.39 8.22 -2.54
CA ALA A 151 8.18 6.78 -2.71
C ALA A 151 7.16 6.47 -3.82
N LEU A 152 6.05 7.20 -3.87
CA LEU A 152 5.05 7.07 -4.94
C LEU A 152 5.60 7.47 -6.31
N MET A 153 6.43 8.51 -6.39
CA MET A 153 7.11 8.90 -7.63
C MET A 153 8.08 7.81 -8.08
N ILE A 154 8.91 7.28 -7.19
CA ILE A 154 9.83 6.18 -7.49
C ILE A 154 9.03 4.97 -8.00
N ASN A 155 8.02 4.52 -7.28
CA ASN A 155 7.18 3.39 -7.67
C ASN A 155 6.47 3.59 -9.02
N ARG A 156 6.13 4.84 -9.37
CA ARG A 156 5.47 5.17 -10.65
C ARG A 156 6.40 5.08 -11.84
N TYR A 157 7.66 5.51 -11.70
CA TYR A 157 8.61 5.61 -12.81
C TYR A 157 9.58 4.44 -12.90
N TRP A 158 9.77 3.71 -11.80
CA TRP A 158 10.65 2.55 -11.72
C TRP A 158 9.90 1.33 -11.12
N PRO A 159 10.26 0.10 -11.52
CA PRO A 159 9.65 -1.12 -10.99
C PRO A 159 10.17 -1.46 -9.58
N VAL A 160 10.02 -0.53 -8.65
CA VAL A 160 10.45 -0.65 -7.26
C VAL A 160 9.22 -0.70 -6.37
N SER A 161 9.17 -1.60 -5.38
CA SER A 161 8.07 -1.65 -4.40
C SER A 161 8.03 -0.38 -3.54
N LEU A 162 6.86 -0.06 -3.01
CA LEU A 162 6.71 1.07 -2.07
C LEU A 162 7.56 0.84 -0.82
N SER A 163 7.54 -0.36 -0.26
CA SER A 163 8.36 -0.73 0.90
C SER A 163 9.85 -0.48 0.67
N SER A 164 10.39 -0.87 -0.50
CA SER A 164 11.81 -0.64 -0.83
C SER A 164 12.13 0.85 -0.97
N ALA A 165 11.23 1.63 -1.56
CA ALA A 165 11.42 3.07 -1.72
C ALA A 165 11.43 3.78 -0.36
N PHE A 166 10.49 3.43 0.54
CA PHE A 166 10.46 3.92 1.91
C PHE A 166 11.71 3.51 2.69
N LEU A 167 12.08 2.24 2.64
CA LEU A 167 13.21 1.71 3.39
C LEU A 167 14.51 2.45 3.09
N VAL A 168 14.76 2.79 1.83
CA VAL A 168 15.97 3.54 1.44
C VAL A 168 15.90 5.00 1.89
N SER A 169 14.78 5.71 1.64
CA SER A 169 14.65 7.11 2.02
C SER A 169 14.68 7.29 3.53
N ASP A 170 14.04 6.41 4.25
CA ASP A 170 13.80 6.56 5.67
C ASP A 170 14.99 6.07 6.50
N LEU A 171 15.77 5.12 5.97
CA LEU A 171 17.05 4.73 6.55
C LEU A 171 18.01 5.94 6.65
N ILE A 172 18.01 6.80 5.62
CA ILE A 172 18.83 8.02 5.62
C ILE A 172 18.38 8.93 6.78
N VAL A 173 17.08 9.16 6.90
CA VAL A 173 16.52 10.02 7.96
C VAL A 173 16.79 9.45 9.35
N CYS A 174 16.55 8.13 9.52
CA CYS A 174 16.81 7.44 10.79
C CYS A 174 18.30 7.57 11.22
N SER A 175 19.22 7.53 10.25
CA SER A 175 20.65 7.71 10.53
C SER A 175 21.00 9.11 11.06
N LEU A 176 20.17 10.12 10.80
CA LEU A 176 20.38 11.47 11.33
C LEU A 176 20.27 11.53 12.85
N LEU A 177 19.58 10.58 13.50
CA LEU A 177 19.49 10.50 14.95
C LEU A 177 20.87 10.40 15.63
N LEU A 178 21.85 9.77 14.97
CA LEU A 178 23.21 9.63 15.50
C LEU A 178 23.95 10.96 15.62
N PHE A 179 23.49 12.01 14.95
CA PHE A 179 24.10 13.35 15.03
C PHE A 179 23.47 14.22 16.13
N LEU A 180 22.44 13.74 16.82
CA LEU A 180 21.83 14.46 17.93
C LEU A 180 22.57 14.17 19.25
N PRO A 181 22.94 15.20 20.06
CA PRO A 181 23.77 15.03 21.25
C PRO A 181 23.16 14.11 22.32
N GLU A 182 21.85 14.05 22.40
CA GLU A 182 21.11 13.29 23.42
C GLU A 182 20.63 11.92 22.93
N LYS A 183 20.97 11.54 21.69
CA LYS A 183 20.54 10.28 21.08
C LYS A 183 21.69 9.30 20.98
N ASN A 184 21.34 8.02 21.19
CA ASN A 184 22.28 6.93 21.21
C ASN A 184 22.03 5.94 20.06
N PHE A 185 22.94 4.98 19.91
CA PHE A 185 22.78 3.90 18.95
C PHE A 185 21.49 3.09 19.16
N SER A 186 21.04 2.94 20.44
CA SER A 186 19.78 2.28 20.76
C SER A 186 18.56 3.03 20.17
N ASP A 187 18.57 4.35 20.17
CA ASP A 187 17.49 5.16 19.58
C ASP A 187 17.38 4.94 18.08
N MET A 188 18.53 4.84 17.40
CA MET A 188 18.57 4.48 15.98
C MET A 188 18.02 3.04 15.76
N CYS A 189 18.37 2.08 16.62
CA CYS A 189 17.85 0.72 16.53
C CYS A 189 16.33 0.67 16.66
N TYR A 190 15.73 1.43 17.57
CA TYR A 190 14.26 1.52 17.69
C TYR A 190 13.64 2.16 16.44
N GLY A 191 14.27 3.17 15.85
CA GLY A 191 13.81 3.74 14.59
C GLY A 191 13.91 2.76 13.42
N LEU A 192 14.96 1.92 13.38
CA LEU A 192 15.09 0.85 12.37
C LEU A 192 14.04 -0.26 12.57
N GLU A 193 13.72 -0.59 13.82
CA GLU A 193 12.69 -1.58 14.15
C GLU A 193 11.30 -1.12 13.67
N GLU A 194 10.98 0.14 13.91
CA GLU A 194 9.76 0.76 13.38
C GLU A 194 9.72 0.70 11.86
N LEU A 195 10.79 1.16 11.18
CA LEU A 195 10.92 1.18 9.74
C LEU A 195 10.77 -0.21 9.10
N VAL A 196 11.37 -1.24 9.70
CA VAL A 196 11.22 -2.63 9.23
C VAL A 196 9.77 -3.08 9.36
N THR A 197 9.14 -2.82 10.50
CA THR A 197 7.72 -3.19 10.71
C THR A 197 6.80 -2.49 9.72
N PHE A 198 6.99 -1.19 9.55
CA PHE A 198 6.30 -0.38 8.56
C PHE A 198 6.47 -0.96 7.14
N SER A 199 7.72 -1.21 6.73
CA SER A 199 8.03 -1.72 5.38
C SER A 199 7.41 -3.09 5.10
N LEU A 200 7.35 -3.98 6.08
CA LEU A 200 6.70 -5.29 5.93
C LEU A 200 5.19 -5.18 5.79
N MET A 201 4.58 -4.22 6.45
CA MET A 201 3.13 -4.06 6.49
C MET A 201 2.58 -3.18 5.36
N ILE A 202 3.32 -2.19 4.88
CA ILE A 202 2.82 -1.21 3.91
C ILE A 202 2.34 -1.86 2.61
N ASP A 203 3.13 -2.77 2.03
CA ASP A 203 2.77 -3.45 0.79
C ASP A 203 1.52 -4.32 0.97
N PHE A 204 1.32 -4.90 2.15
CA PHE A 204 0.13 -5.67 2.48
C PHE A 204 -1.12 -4.77 2.57
N VAL A 205 -1.01 -3.60 3.22
CA VAL A 205 -2.13 -2.65 3.38
C VAL A 205 -2.50 -2.01 2.04
N VAL A 206 -1.51 -1.57 1.26
CA VAL A 206 -1.72 -0.95 -0.05
C VAL A 206 -2.24 -1.97 -1.06
N GLY A 207 -1.60 -3.14 -1.14
CA GLY A 207 -2.00 -4.22 -2.03
C GLY A 207 -3.37 -4.80 -1.69
N GLY A 208 -3.79 -4.71 -0.41
CA GLY A 208 -5.02 -5.31 0.09
C GLY A 208 -5.05 -6.82 -0.10
N LYS A 209 -6.23 -7.39 0.07
CA LYS A 209 -6.46 -8.83 -0.18
C LYS A 209 -6.57 -9.14 -1.69
N LYS A 210 -5.77 -8.48 -2.53
CA LYS A 210 -5.70 -8.84 -3.95
C LYS A 210 -4.92 -10.14 -4.06
N SER A 211 -5.59 -11.23 -4.06
CA SER A 211 -4.98 -12.49 -4.41
C SER A 211 -5.90 -13.20 -5.40
N SER A 212 -5.68 -12.88 -6.65
CA SER A 212 -6.08 -13.74 -7.75
C SER A 212 -4.93 -14.70 -8.04
N TYR A 213 -5.29 -15.89 -8.46
CA TYR A 213 -4.34 -16.91 -8.85
C TYR A 213 -4.55 -17.28 -10.31
N GLN A 214 -3.45 -17.49 -11.00
CA GLN A 214 -3.42 -18.14 -12.29
C GLN A 214 -3.12 -19.62 -12.06
N LEU A 215 -4.01 -20.47 -12.57
CA LEU A 215 -3.81 -21.92 -12.57
C LEU A 215 -3.53 -22.39 -13.98
N MET A 216 -2.52 -23.23 -14.12
CA MET A 216 -2.29 -24.04 -15.31
C MET A 216 -2.53 -25.50 -14.94
N VAL A 217 -3.56 -26.12 -15.57
CA VAL A 217 -3.99 -27.48 -15.25
C VAL A 217 -3.61 -28.41 -16.42
N PHE A 218 -2.87 -29.45 -16.11
CA PHE A 218 -2.46 -30.49 -17.02
C PHE A 218 -3.22 -31.77 -16.70
N SER A 219 -4.19 -32.11 -17.54
CA SER A 219 -5.06 -33.27 -17.36
C SER A 219 -5.43 -33.89 -18.70
N ASN A 220 -5.64 -35.19 -18.71
CA ASN A 220 -6.19 -35.86 -19.88
C ASN A 220 -7.72 -35.69 -19.96
N SER A 221 -8.37 -35.34 -18.84
CA SER A 221 -9.82 -35.04 -18.74
C SER A 221 -10.07 -33.55 -18.72
N TYR A 222 -9.27 -32.75 -19.46
CA TYR A 222 -9.30 -31.32 -19.48
C TYR A 222 -10.69 -30.77 -19.87
N ASP A 223 -11.41 -31.42 -20.79
CA ASP A 223 -12.75 -31.12 -21.25
C ASP A 223 -13.78 -31.15 -20.11
N ARG A 224 -13.82 -32.25 -19.35
CA ARG A 224 -14.70 -32.41 -18.20
C ARG A 224 -14.42 -31.40 -17.10
N ILE A 225 -13.15 -31.08 -16.86
CA ILE A 225 -12.74 -30.05 -15.88
C ILE A 225 -13.20 -28.69 -16.36
N ALA A 226 -13.00 -28.36 -17.63
CA ALA A 226 -13.40 -27.07 -18.20
C ALA A 226 -14.93 -26.88 -18.13
N ASP A 227 -15.70 -27.90 -18.54
CA ASP A 227 -17.16 -27.87 -18.50
C ASP A 227 -17.70 -27.67 -17.09
N HIS A 228 -17.13 -28.35 -16.09
CA HIS A 228 -17.55 -28.19 -14.70
C HIS A 228 -17.27 -26.78 -14.20
N ILE A 229 -16.08 -26.24 -14.45
CA ILE A 229 -15.69 -24.91 -14.00
C ILE A 229 -16.54 -23.80 -14.65
N ILE A 230 -16.86 -23.95 -15.94
CA ILE A 230 -17.71 -22.98 -16.64
C ILE A 230 -19.16 -23.05 -16.13
N ASN A 231 -19.73 -24.25 -16.01
CA ASN A 231 -21.15 -24.41 -15.74
C ASN A 231 -21.52 -24.28 -14.26
N GLU A 232 -20.65 -24.73 -13.34
CA GLU A 232 -20.93 -24.76 -11.90
C GLU A 232 -20.28 -23.62 -11.14
N MET A 233 -19.14 -23.12 -11.65
CA MET A 233 -18.39 -22.06 -10.97
C MET A 233 -18.45 -20.70 -11.70
N GLU A 234 -19.06 -20.66 -12.88
CA GLU A 234 -19.19 -19.44 -13.71
C GLU A 234 -17.85 -18.73 -13.95
N ARG A 235 -16.77 -19.53 -14.15
CA ARG A 235 -15.42 -19.00 -14.39
C ARG A 235 -14.92 -19.31 -15.80
N GLY A 236 -14.31 -18.30 -16.41
CA GLY A 236 -13.69 -18.44 -17.74
C GLY A 236 -12.53 -19.43 -17.72
N VAL A 237 -12.50 -20.32 -18.69
CA VAL A 237 -11.42 -21.28 -18.92
C VAL A 237 -10.86 -21.09 -20.32
N THR A 238 -9.55 -20.98 -20.42
CA THR A 238 -8.84 -20.90 -21.71
C THR A 238 -8.04 -22.18 -21.95
N VAL A 239 -8.23 -22.81 -23.10
CA VAL A 239 -7.45 -23.98 -23.50
C VAL A 239 -6.22 -23.52 -24.29
N LEU A 240 -5.05 -23.86 -23.78
CA LEU A 240 -3.76 -23.63 -24.45
C LEU A 240 -3.30 -24.94 -25.10
N LYS A 241 -3.06 -24.90 -26.41
CA LYS A 241 -2.42 -26.03 -27.12
C LYS A 241 -0.93 -26.06 -26.79
N ALA A 242 -0.46 -27.18 -26.31
CA ALA A 242 0.92 -27.39 -25.92
C ALA A 242 1.42 -28.73 -26.47
N GLN A 243 2.72 -28.92 -26.56
CA GLN A 243 3.33 -30.18 -26.93
C GLN A 243 4.30 -30.62 -25.84
N GLY A 244 4.14 -31.87 -25.41
CA GLY A 244 5.09 -32.49 -24.50
C GLY A 244 6.46 -32.69 -25.21
N TRP A 245 7.51 -32.02 -24.72
CA TRP A 245 8.81 -32.09 -25.42
C TRP A 245 9.40 -33.50 -25.45
N PHE A 246 9.25 -34.27 -24.38
CA PHE A 246 9.73 -35.65 -24.29
C PHE A 246 8.87 -36.62 -25.10
N THR A 247 7.53 -36.54 -24.92
CA THR A 247 6.60 -37.47 -25.57
C THR A 247 6.25 -37.10 -27.00
N LYS A 248 6.57 -35.87 -27.44
CA LYS A 248 6.14 -35.25 -28.71
C LYS A 248 4.64 -35.29 -28.96
N SER A 249 3.85 -35.62 -27.93
CA SER A 249 2.40 -35.65 -27.99
C SER A 249 1.81 -34.25 -27.77
N GLU A 250 0.71 -33.94 -28.48
CA GLU A 250 -0.11 -32.78 -28.24
C GLU A 250 -0.82 -32.90 -26.89
N LYS A 251 -0.91 -31.78 -26.16
CA LYS A 251 -1.61 -31.66 -24.88
C LYS A 251 -2.42 -30.38 -24.84
N ASN A 252 -3.56 -30.45 -24.21
CA ASN A 252 -4.35 -29.28 -23.88
C ASN A 252 -4.11 -28.90 -22.40
N VAL A 253 -3.73 -27.65 -22.16
CA VAL A 253 -3.50 -27.12 -20.83
C VAL A 253 -4.60 -26.10 -20.54
N LEU A 254 -5.31 -26.25 -19.43
CA LEU A 254 -6.29 -25.25 -19.02
C LEU A 254 -5.59 -24.10 -18.29
N LEU A 255 -5.91 -22.89 -18.70
CA LEU A 255 -5.53 -21.65 -18.02
C LEU A 255 -6.76 -21.05 -17.39
N LEU A 256 -6.70 -20.82 -16.08
CA LEU A 256 -7.75 -20.25 -15.25
C LEU A 256 -7.25 -19.08 -14.46
N LEU A 257 -8.10 -18.08 -14.30
CA LEU A 257 -7.87 -16.98 -13.37
C LEU A 257 -8.99 -17.02 -12.33
N ILE A 258 -8.62 -17.19 -11.07
CA ILE A 258 -9.56 -17.34 -9.95
C ILE A 258 -9.15 -16.49 -8.76
N SER A 259 -10.09 -16.21 -7.86
CA SER A 259 -9.78 -15.57 -6.59
C SER A 259 -9.18 -16.57 -5.59
N LYS A 260 -8.47 -16.06 -4.58
CA LYS A 260 -7.91 -16.89 -3.49
C LYS A 260 -8.97 -17.74 -2.78
N LYS A 261 -10.19 -17.23 -2.68
CA LYS A 261 -11.29 -17.93 -2.00
C LYS A 261 -11.75 -19.17 -2.75
N GLU A 262 -11.65 -19.15 -4.08
CA GLU A 262 -12.10 -20.22 -4.98
C GLU A 262 -11.03 -21.31 -5.15
N LEU A 263 -9.77 -21.00 -4.83
CA LEU A 263 -8.66 -21.94 -5.03
C LEU A 263 -8.86 -23.32 -4.36
N PRO A 264 -9.33 -23.42 -3.10
CA PRO A 264 -9.56 -24.74 -2.48
C PRO A 264 -10.62 -25.56 -3.21
N GLU A 265 -11.71 -24.92 -3.63
CA GLU A 265 -12.81 -25.58 -4.31
C GLU A 265 -12.42 -26.04 -5.71
N VAL A 266 -11.79 -25.15 -6.51
CA VAL A 266 -11.27 -25.49 -7.83
C VAL A 266 -10.28 -26.64 -7.75
N THR A 267 -9.37 -26.61 -6.77
CA THR A 267 -8.39 -27.68 -6.57
C THR A 267 -9.05 -29.02 -6.26
N ARG A 268 -10.10 -29.01 -5.40
CA ARG A 268 -10.88 -30.20 -5.04
C ARG A 268 -11.56 -30.81 -6.29
N VAL A 269 -12.27 -29.99 -7.04
CA VAL A 269 -12.98 -30.40 -8.27
C VAL A 269 -12.03 -31.02 -9.29
N ILE A 270 -10.88 -30.37 -9.54
CA ILE A 270 -9.89 -30.90 -10.47
C ILE A 270 -9.40 -32.28 -10.04
N LYS A 271 -9.14 -32.47 -8.74
CA LYS A 271 -8.67 -33.75 -8.19
C LYS A 271 -9.76 -34.82 -8.12
N GLU A 272 -11.02 -34.47 -7.97
CA GLU A 272 -12.17 -35.38 -8.04
C GLU A 272 -12.38 -35.89 -9.48
N ILE A 273 -12.21 -35.03 -10.49
CA ILE A 273 -12.38 -35.41 -11.90
C ILE A 273 -11.18 -36.20 -12.42
N ASP A 274 -9.98 -35.75 -12.08
CA ASP A 274 -8.71 -36.41 -12.47
C ASP A 274 -7.71 -36.38 -11.32
N PRO A 275 -7.63 -37.46 -10.51
CA PRO A 275 -6.66 -37.57 -9.42
C PRO A 275 -5.19 -37.50 -9.86
N ARG A 276 -4.89 -37.81 -11.15
CA ARG A 276 -3.55 -37.78 -11.72
C ARG A 276 -3.20 -36.43 -12.36
N SER A 277 -4.13 -35.48 -12.37
CA SER A 277 -3.89 -34.16 -12.90
C SER A 277 -2.72 -33.47 -12.17
N PHE A 278 -1.96 -32.70 -12.91
CA PHE A 278 -0.93 -31.81 -12.38
C PHE A 278 -1.39 -30.36 -12.56
N MET A 279 -1.19 -29.52 -11.55
CA MET A 279 -1.51 -28.10 -11.65
C MET A 279 -0.38 -27.23 -11.09
N SER A 280 -0.14 -26.11 -11.77
CA SER A 280 0.72 -25.02 -11.29
C SER A 280 -0.15 -23.87 -10.84
N VAL A 281 0.10 -23.33 -9.66
CA VAL A 281 -0.64 -22.20 -9.07
C VAL A 281 0.35 -21.06 -8.87
N SER A 282 0.09 -19.93 -9.51
CA SER A 282 0.92 -18.73 -9.41
C SER A 282 0.07 -17.54 -8.97
N PRO A 283 0.49 -16.78 -7.95
CA PRO A 283 -0.19 -15.55 -7.60
C PRO A 283 -0.04 -14.51 -8.72
N VAL A 284 -1.11 -13.80 -9.04
CA VAL A 284 -1.08 -12.70 -10.03
C VAL A 284 -1.32 -11.36 -9.33
N GLY A 285 -0.51 -10.36 -9.68
CA GLY A 285 -0.52 -9.05 -9.04
C GLY A 285 -1.81 -8.23 -9.25
N GLY A 286 -2.60 -8.56 -10.29
CA GLY A 286 -3.90 -7.97 -10.54
C GLY A 286 -4.56 -8.62 -11.75
N VAL A 287 -5.85 -8.87 -11.64
CA VAL A 287 -6.71 -9.31 -12.74
C VAL A 287 -7.83 -8.29 -12.85
N TYR A 288 -8.03 -7.75 -14.04
CA TYR A 288 -9.02 -6.72 -14.30
C TYR A 288 -9.92 -7.15 -15.46
N GLY A 289 -11.20 -6.82 -15.38
CA GLY A 289 -12.19 -7.13 -16.41
C GLY A 289 -13.36 -7.93 -15.87
N GLU A 290 -14.16 -8.52 -16.77
CA GLU A 290 -15.38 -9.28 -16.43
C GLU A 290 -15.09 -10.38 -15.40
N GLY A 291 -15.85 -10.38 -14.32
CA GLY A 291 -15.69 -11.33 -13.21
C GLY A 291 -14.61 -10.94 -12.18
N PHE A 292 -13.86 -9.84 -12.39
CA PHE A 292 -12.82 -9.31 -11.50
C PHE A 292 -12.99 -7.82 -11.27
N GLU A 293 -12.04 -7.18 -10.56
CA GLU A 293 -12.11 -5.74 -10.31
C GLU A 293 -12.03 -4.93 -11.62
N GLU A 294 -12.91 -3.94 -11.78
CA GLU A 294 -12.80 -2.98 -12.87
C GLU A 294 -11.55 -2.11 -12.72
N ILE A 295 -10.87 -1.82 -13.85
CA ILE A 295 -9.75 -0.87 -13.86
C ILE A 295 -10.32 0.51 -13.55
N LYS A 296 -10.11 1.00 -12.33
CA LYS A 296 -10.36 2.40 -11.99
C LYS A 296 -9.26 3.25 -12.64
N THR A 297 -9.37 3.52 -13.95
CA THR A 297 -8.44 4.39 -14.66
C THR A 297 -8.60 5.82 -14.18
N THR A 298 -7.72 6.24 -13.28
CA THR A 298 -7.52 7.66 -12.91
C THR A 298 -6.66 8.40 -13.94
N VAL A 299 -6.19 7.70 -14.96
CA VAL A 299 -5.34 8.28 -16.03
C VAL A 299 -6.21 8.67 -17.21
N THR A 300 -6.45 9.95 -17.38
CA THR A 300 -6.96 10.51 -18.64
C THR A 300 -5.86 10.34 -19.70
N LEU A 301 -5.93 9.29 -20.51
CA LEU A 301 -5.15 9.24 -21.75
C LEU A 301 -5.55 10.45 -22.59
N GLY A 302 -4.63 11.40 -22.72
CA GLY A 302 -4.81 12.56 -23.58
C GLY A 302 -5.30 12.08 -24.96
N LYS A 303 -6.39 12.66 -25.45
CA LYS A 303 -6.91 12.42 -26.79
C LYS A 303 -5.76 12.58 -27.79
N ARG A 304 -5.22 11.47 -28.27
CA ARG A 304 -4.34 11.46 -29.43
C ARG A 304 -5.18 11.96 -30.60
N ASN A 305 -4.91 13.18 -31.05
CA ASN A 305 -5.55 13.80 -32.20
C ASN A 305 -5.47 12.85 -33.43
N LYS A 306 -6.56 12.17 -33.73
CA LYS A 306 -6.78 11.59 -35.06
C LYS A 306 -7.12 12.74 -36.03
N LYS A 307 -6.14 13.52 -36.44
CA LYS A 307 -6.17 14.34 -37.63
C LYS A 307 -4.86 14.08 -38.36
N GLY A 308 -4.92 13.24 -39.36
CA GLY A 308 -3.80 13.03 -40.25
C GLY A 308 -3.74 11.63 -40.84
N ASN A 309 -4.78 11.20 -41.59
CA ASN A 309 -4.66 10.23 -42.67
C ASN A 309 -6.00 10.15 -43.43
N GLU A 310 -6.37 11.27 -44.03
CA GLU A 310 -7.26 11.28 -45.20
C GLU A 310 -6.60 12.21 -46.24
N LYS A 311 -5.63 11.68 -46.93
CA LYS A 311 -5.17 12.11 -48.25
C LYS A 311 -4.02 11.20 -48.65
N LEU A 312 -4.34 10.13 -49.34
CA LEU A 312 -3.51 9.45 -50.34
C LEU A 312 -4.18 8.11 -50.70
N SER A 313 -5.12 8.18 -51.61
CA SER A 313 -5.36 7.21 -52.68
C SER A 313 -6.31 7.86 -53.70
#